data_f69860fbb5de312afaa228f9d546ee4e
#
_entry.id   f69860fbb5de312afaa228f9d546ee4e
#
_cell.length_a   1.000
_cell.length_b   1.000
_cell.length_c   1.000
_cell.angle_alpha   90.00
_cell.angle_beta   90.00
_cell.angle_gamma   90.00
#
_symmetry.space_group_name_H-M   'P 1'
#
loop_
_entity.id
_entity.type
_entity.pdbx_description
1 polymer ?
#
loop_
_entity_poly.entity_id
_entity_poly.type
_entity_poly.pdbx_seq_one_letter_code
_entity_poly.pdbx_strand_id
1 'polypeptide(L)' 'MAKEIKIWYDNEGDYLEVIFERKEGYFRETENDAIMEKVDKDGNIMGFSILKFSAIKEKPISISLQTDVA' A
#
# COMPACT_ATOMS: atom_id res chain seq x y z
N MET A 1 -14.81 -16.97 -0.38
CA MET A 1 -14.85 -16.13 -1.57
C MET A 1 -13.50 -15.53 -1.84
N ALA A 2 -13.10 -15.56 -3.07
CA ALA A 2 -11.82 -14.99 -3.45
C ALA A 2 -11.88 -13.47 -3.42
N LYS A 3 -10.86 -12.86 -2.86
CA LYS A 3 -10.74 -11.42 -2.82
C LYS A 3 -9.69 -11.01 -3.84
N GLU A 4 -10.05 -10.09 -4.69
CA GLU A 4 -9.14 -9.64 -5.73
C GLU A 4 -8.22 -8.57 -5.20
N ILE A 5 -6.93 -8.75 -5.41
CA ILE A 5 -5.92 -7.76 -5.05
C ILE A 5 -5.31 -7.25 -6.33
N LYS A 6 -5.32 -5.95 -6.52
CA LYS A 6 -4.75 -5.35 -7.71
C LYS A 6 -3.36 -4.82 -7.40
N ILE A 7 -2.42 -5.18 -8.24
CA ILE A 7 -1.04 -4.75 -8.10
C ILE A 7 -0.64 -4.04 -9.39
N TRP A 8 -0.10 -2.84 -9.24
CA TRP A 8 0.19 -2.02 -10.38
C TRP A 8 1.50 -1.27 -10.15
N TYR A 9 2.37 -1.30 -11.15
CA TYR A 9 3.61 -0.57 -11.10
C TYR A 9 3.56 0.59 -12.09
N ASP A 10 3.81 1.81 -11.60
CA ASP A 10 3.86 2.99 -12.44
C ASP A 10 5.32 3.26 -12.77
N ASN A 11 5.67 3.07 -14.04
CA ASN A 11 7.04 3.21 -14.50
C ASN A 11 7.53 4.66 -14.47
N GLU A 12 6.66 5.60 -14.75
CA GLU A 12 7.04 7.01 -14.75
C GLU A 12 7.26 7.54 -13.35
N GLY A 13 6.38 7.19 -12.44
CA GLY A 13 6.49 7.62 -11.05
C GLY A 13 7.38 6.75 -10.20
N ASP A 14 7.77 5.59 -10.72
CA ASP A 14 8.57 4.63 -10.00
C ASP A 14 7.96 4.25 -8.66
N TYR A 15 6.68 3.87 -8.69
CA TYR A 15 6.01 3.39 -7.49
C TYR A 15 5.17 2.16 -7.79
N LEU A 16 5.02 1.32 -6.79
CA LEU A 16 4.19 0.14 -6.85
C LEU A 16 2.96 0.39 -6.00
N GLU A 17 1.80 0.09 -6.54
CA GLU A 17 0.56 0.25 -5.79
C GLU A 17 -0.16 -1.09 -5.67
N VAL A 18 -0.61 -1.38 -4.44
CA VAL A 18 -1.35 -2.60 -4.16
C VAL A 18 -2.68 -2.18 -3.54
N ILE A 19 -3.76 -2.61 -4.16
CA ILE A 19 -5.10 -2.22 -3.71
C ILE A 19 -5.90 -3.46 -3.34
N PHE A 20 -6.39 -3.49 -2.11
CA PHE A 20 -7.19 -4.59 -1.60
C PHE A 20 -8.68 -4.36 -1.82
N GLU A 21 -9.12 -3.11 -1.70
CA GLU A 21 -10.51 -2.74 -1.84
C GLU A 21 -10.63 -1.40 -2.55
N ARG A 22 -11.69 -1.25 -3.32
CA ARG A 22 -11.99 0.00 -4.01
C ARG A 22 -13.00 0.77 -3.20
N LYS A 23 -12.52 1.65 -2.35
CA LYS A 23 -13.35 2.53 -1.56
C LYS A 23 -12.70 3.90 -1.52
N GLU A 24 -13.47 4.89 -1.18
CA GLU A 24 -12.91 6.19 -0.92
C GLU A 24 -12.06 6.13 0.32
N GLY A 25 -10.92 6.78 0.27
CA GLY A 25 -10.00 6.80 1.37
C GLY A 25 -8.93 7.83 1.16
N TYR A 26 -7.95 7.81 2.01
CA TYR A 26 -6.84 8.74 1.93
C TYR A 26 -5.55 8.02 2.27
N PHE A 27 -4.45 8.62 1.84
CA PHE A 27 -3.13 8.06 2.11
C PHE A 27 -2.64 8.51 3.47
N ARG A 28 -1.99 7.61 4.16
CA ARG A 28 -1.43 7.87 5.47
C ARG A 28 0.05 7.47 5.46
N GLU A 29 0.89 8.31 6.05
CA GLU A 29 2.30 8.02 6.14
C GLU A 29 2.54 6.87 7.11
N THR A 30 3.61 6.12 6.84
CA THR A 30 4.06 5.06 7.72
C THR A 30 5.43 5.41 8.28
N GLU A 31 5.98 4.51 9.08
CA GLU A 31 7.32 4.70 9.61
C GLU A 31 8.38 4.71 8.50
N ASN A 32 8.07 4.11 7.38
CA ASN A 32 8.95 4.09 6.23
C ASN A 32 8.52 5.16 5.26
N ASP A 33 9.38 6.14 4.99
CA ASP A 33 9.07 7.25 4.10
C ASP A 33 8.71 6.80 2.69
N ALA A 34 9.15 5.63 2.28
CA ALA A 34 8.85 5.12 0.95
C ALA A 34 7.52 4.39 0.87
N ILE A 35 6.85 4.18 1.99
CA ILE A 35 5.61 3.41 2.02
C ILE A 35 4.48 4.26 2.54
N MET A 36 3.38 4.27 1.77
CA MET A 36 2.16 4.97 2.16
C MET A 36 1.04 3.95 2.26
N GLU A 37 0.23 4.05 3.29
CA GLU A 37 -0.95 3.22 3.44
C GLU A 37 -2.16 3.97 2.94
N LYS A 38 -3.07 3.26 2.30
CA LYS A 38 -4.36 3.84 1.95
C LYS A 38 -5.40 3.30 2.92
N VAL A 39 -6.09 4.20 3.60
CA VAL A 39 -7.05 3.82 4.64
C VAL A 39 -8.40 4.46 4.34
N ASP A 40 -9.46 3.82 4.82
CA ASP A 40 -10.78 4.39 4.71
C ASP A 40 -11.06 5.29 5.92
N LYS A 41 -12.25 5.83 5.99
CA LYS A 41 -12.61 6.77 7.05
C LYS A 41 -12.58 6.15 8.44
N ASP A 42 -12.65 4.83 8.51
CA ASP A 42 -12.63 4.11 9.78
C ASP A 42 -11.23 3.63 10.15
N GLY A 43 -10.25 3.94 9.31
CA GLY A 43 -8.88 3.54 9.57
C GLY A 43 -8.52 2.15 9.08
N ASN A 44 -9.40 1.51 8.33
CA ASN A 44 -9.11 0.20 7.77
C ASN A 44 -8.20 0.33 6.56
N ILE A 45 -7.19 -0.52 6.47
CA ILE A 45 -6.24 -0.47 5.39
C ILE A 45 -6.85 -1.05 4.12
N MET A 46 -6.84 -0.26 3.06
CA MET A 46 -7.37 -0.66 1.77
C MET A 46 -6.29 -0.97 0.76
N GLY A 47 -5.07 -0.62 1.05
CA GLY A 47 -3.97 -0.85 0.16
C GLY A 47 -2.73 -0.10 0.63
N PHE A 48 -1.70 -0.13 -0.19
CA PHE A 48 -0.48 0.61 0.11
C PHE A 48 0.26 0.93 -1.18
N SER A 49 1.16 1.90 -1.09
CA SER A 49 2.02 2.27 -2.20
C SER A 49 3.46 2.26 -1.75
N ILE A 50 4.34 1.80 -2.61
CA ILE A 50 5.78 1.79 -2.35
C ILE A 50 6.42 2.77 -3.32
N LEU A 51 6.92 3.88 -2.79
CA LEU A 51 7.54 4.91 -3.60
C LEU A 51 9.00 4.58 -3.87
N LYS A 52 9.52 5.07 -4.98
CA LYS A 52 10.91 4.84 -5.39
C LYS A 52 11.23 3.35 -5.40
N PHE A 53 10.34 2.58 -5.97
CA PHE A 53 10.42 1.13 -5.92
C PHE A 53 11.72 0.59 -6.50
N SER A 54 12.20 1.17 -7.59
CA SER A 54 13.40 0.67 -8.24
C SER A 54 14.65 0.82 -7.37
N ALA A 55 14.62 1.74 -6.41
CA ALA A 55 15.75 1.95 -5.52
C ALA A 55 15.80 0.94 -4.37
N ILE A 56 14.66 0.31 -4.05
CA ILE A 56 14.57 -0.56 -2.88
C ILE A 56 14.23 -2.00 -3.22
N LYS A 57 13.99 -2.32 -4.48
CA LYS A 57 13.52 -3.65 -4.87
C LYS A 57 14.56 -4.76 -4.74
N GLU A 58 15.83 -4.41 -4.52
CA GLU A 58 16.89 -5.41 -4.41
C GLU A 58 16.84 -6.20 -3.11
N LYS A 59 16.12 -5.71 -2.14
CA LYS A 59 15.97 -6.39 -0.86
C LYS A 59 14.51 -6.70 -0.61
N PRO A 60 14.22 -7.74 0.16
CA PRO A 60 12.83 -8.00 0.51
C PRO A 60 12.23 -6.80 1.23
N ILE A 61 11.00 -6.48 0.86
CA ILE A 61 10.28 -5.36 1.46
C ILE A 61 9.25 -5.95 2.41
N SER A 62 9.32 -5.52 3.66
CA SER A 62 8.36 -5.97 4.67
C SER A 62 7.44 -4.81 5.03
N ILE A 63 6.17 -5.10 5.03
CA ILE A 63 5.14 -4.12 5.36
C ILE A 63 4.29 -4.71 6.46
N SER A 64 4.20 -3.98 7.56
CA SER A 64 3.31 -4.38 8.65
C SER A 64 1.99 -3.65 8.48
N LEU A 65 0.94 -4.41 8.28
CA LEU A 65 -0.39 -3.86 8.16
C LEU A 65 -1.05 -3.87 9.52
N GLN A 66 -1.50 -2.70 9.93
CA GLN A 66 -2.25 -2.62 11.17
C GLN A 66 -3.69 -2.95 10.87
N THR A 67 -4.04 -4.16 11.19
CA THR A 67 -5.43 -4.55 11.07
C THR A 67 -6.07 -4.43 12.44
N ASP A 68 -7.26 -3.86 12.47
CA ASP A 68 -8.06 -3.86 13.66
C ASP A 68 -8.57 -5.26 13.84
N VAL A 69 -7.89 -6.00 14.69
CA VAL A 69 -8.38 -7.31 15.03
C VAL A 69 -9.32 -7.14 16.18
N ALA A 70 -10.54 -7.37 15.88
CA ALA A 70 -11.55 -7.31 16.91
C ALA A 70 -11.37 -8.48 17.88
#